data_228771510e055b31fecb69f4c04c28a6
#
_entry.id   228771510e055b31fecb69f4c04c28a6
#
_cell.length_a   1.000
_cell.length_b   1.000
_cell.length_c   1.000
_cell.angle_alpha   90.00
_cell.angle_beta   90.00
_cell.angle_gamma   90.00
#
_symmetry.space_group_name_H-M   'P 1'
#
loop_
_entity.id
_entity.type
_entity.pdbx_description
1 polymer ?
#
loop_
_entity_poly.entity_id
_entity_poly.type
_entity_poly.pdbx_seq_one_letter_code
_entity_poly.pdbx_strand_id
1 'polypeptide(L)'
;FVSRGLGDVYKRQATIINEDSRTISDVLIRGKKIEKIDRNISTDESHDTIEAEGLFLIPGLIDDQVHFREPGLTHKAEIFTESMAAVAGGVTTYMEMPNTIPNATTIHELEKKYDIAKRKSFANYSFYLGATNNNMHELNKLDKKKICGLKIFMGSSTGNMLVDNEKALNEIFKNSEVIITTHCEDEITVQENLRKAVERYGENIPIEEHPKIRSR
;
A
#
# COMPACT_ATOMS: atom_id res chain seq x y z
N PHE A 1 13.28 -4.66 -10.66
CA PHE A 1 12.80 -5.65 -11.65
C PHE A 1 12.45 -6.95 -10.93
N VAL A 2 11.15 -7.20 -10.75
CA VAL A 2 10.66 -8.50 -10.35
C VAL A 2 10.60 -9.34 -11.62
N SER A 3 11.52 -10.26 -11.82
CA SER A 3 11.47 -11.17 -12.98
C SER A 3 10.40 -12.22 -12.74
N ARG A 4 9.20 -12.04 -13.27
CA ARG A 4 8.28 -13.15 -13.48
C ARG A 4 8.74 -13.91 -14.73
N GLY A 5 9.33 -15.08 -14.54
CA GLY A 5 9.59 -16.03 -15.62
C GLY A 5 10.84 -15.76 -16.47
N LEU A 6 11.69 -14.85 -16.10
CA LEU A 6 13.06 -14.81 -16.59
C LEU A 6 13.85 -15.87 -15.81
N GLY A 7 14.75 -16.58 -16.49
CA GLY A 7 15.70 -17.50 -15.89
C GLY A 7 16.54 -16.87 -14.78
N ASP A 8 17.64 -17.47 -14.48
CA ASP A 8 18.56 -16.92 -13.50
C ASP A 8 19.16 -15.59 -14.00
N VAL A 9 19.29 -14.60 -13.12
CA VAL A 9 19.79 -13.25 -13.44
C VAL A 9 21.07 -12.97 -12.66
N TYR A 10 22.07 -12.52 -13.38
CA TYR A 10 23.35 -12.11 -12.83
C TYR A 10 23.56 -10.59 -12.97
N LYS A 11 23.63 -9.87 -11.84
CA LYS A 11 23.93 -8.44 -11.80
C LYS A 11 25.38 -8.25 -11.39
N ARG A 12 26.16 -7.62 -12.26
CA ARG A 12 27.61 -7.45 -12.04
C ARG A 12 27.95 -6.05 -11.58
N GLN A 13 28.84 -5.98 -10.57
CA GLN A 13 29.50 -4.76 -10.09
C GLN A 13 28.53 -3.63 -9.71
N ALA A 14 27.36 -3.97 -9.18
CA ALA A 14 26.42 -2.98 -8.67
C ALA A 14 26.91 -2.36 -7.35
N THR A 15 26.67 -1.08 -7.18
CA THR A 15 26.77 -0.44 -5.86
C THR A 15 25.54 -0.81 -5.04
N ILE A 16 25.67 -1.79 -4.17
CA ILE A 16 24.57 -2.25 -3.30
C ILE A 16 24.47 -1.34 -2.09
N ILE A 17 23.26 -0.82 -1.83
CA ILE A 17 22.93 -0.06 -0.63
C ILE A 17 21.85 -0.79 0.13
N ASN A 18 22.16 -1.28 1.32
CA ASN A 18 21.22 -2.00 2.17
C ASN A 18 21.68 -1.92 3.64
N GLU A 19 20.73 -1.68 4.57
CA GLU A 19 20.97 -1.70 6.02
C GLU A 19 22.25 -0.94 6.45
N ASP A 20 22.30 0.35 6.09
CA ASP A 20 23.43 1.27 6.38
C ASP A 20 24.77 0.88 5.75
N SER A 21 24.80 -0.12 4.89
CA SER A 21 25.99 -0.55 4.18
C SER A 21 25.99 -0.11 2.72
N ARG A 22 27.20 0.14 2.20
CA ARG A 22 27.44 0.41 0.79
C ARG A 22 28.63 -0.42 0.31
N THR A 23 28.37 -1.32 -0.63
CA THR A 23 29.39 -2.22 -1.18
C THR A 23 29.28 -2.32 -2.69
N ILE A 24 30.39 -2.54 -3.38
CA ILE A 24 30.35 -2.92 -4.81
C ILE A 24 30.47 -4.43 -4.86
N SER A 25 29.47 -5.08 -5.43
CA SER A 25 29.39 -6.54 -5.46
C SER A 25 28.52 -7.03 -6.63
N ASP A 26 28.71 -8.30 -6.93
CA ASP A 26 27.86 -9.05 -7.84
C ASP A 26 26.68 -9.66 -7.09
N VAL A 27 25.55 -9.82 -7.76
CA VAL A 27 24.35 -10.48 -7.21
C VAL A 27 23.87 -11.54 -8.19
N LEU A 28 23.85 -12.78 -7.75
CA LEU A 28 23.25 -13.90 -8.47
C LEU A 28 21.85 -14.16 -7.94
N ILE A 29 20.87 -14.11 -8.84
CA ILE A 29 19.46 -14.38 -8.55
C ILE A 29 19.09 -15.68 -9.26
N ARG A 30 18.60 -16.66 -8.50
CA ARG A 30 18.11 -17.93 -9.05
C ARG A 30 16.60 -18.06 -8.78
N GLY A 31 15.85 -18.05 -9.87
CA GLY A 31 14.40 -18.02 -9.80
C GLY A 31 13.87 -16.78 -9.06
N LYS A 32 13.37 -16.95 -7.84
CA LYS A 32 12.78 -15.84 -7.04
C LYS A 32 13.64 -15.40 -5.84
N LYS A 33 14.86 -15.92 -5.73
CA LYS A 33 15.70 -15.68 -4.55
C LYS A 33 17.07 -15.15 -4.95
N ILE A 34 17.61 -14.27 -4.12
CA ILE A 34 19.04 -13.93 -4.15
C ILE A 34 19.76 -15.16 -3.63
N GLU A 35 20.58 -15.77 -4.48
CA GLU A 35 21.37 -16.97 -4.14
C GLU A 35 22.71 -16.58 -3.53
N LYS A 36 23.38 -15.60 -4.14
CA LYS A 36 24.70 -15.17 -3.71
C LYS A 36 24.91 -13.68 -3.93
N ILE A 37 25.59 -13.06 -2.97
CA ILE A 37 26.19 -11.73 -3.07
C ILE A 37 27.66 -11.87 -2.75
N ASP A 38 28.53 -11.47 -3.66
CA ASP A 38 29.98 -11.55 -3.48
C ASP A 38 30.67 -10.49 -4.36
N ARG A 39 31.93 -10.16 -4.06
CA ARG A 39 32.70 -9.18 -4.86
C ARG A 39 32.89 -9.63 -6.31
N ASN A 40 33.10 -10.92 -6.52
CA ASN A 40 33.19 -11.54 -7.83
C ASN A 40 32.54 -12.91 -7.76
N ILE A 41 31.53 -13.13 -8.57
CA ILE A 41 30.89 -14.44 -8.70
C ILE A 41 31.35 -15.05 -10.01
N SER A 42 32.05 -16.19 -9.92
CA SER A 42 32.30 -17.05 -11.07
C SER A 42 31.14 -18.01 -11.26
N THR A 43 30.59 -18.06 -12.43
CA THR A 43 29.52 -18.98 -12.80
C THR A 43 29.76 -19.50 -14.20
N ASP A 44 29.64 -20.80 -14.35
CA ASP A 44 29.75 -21.51 -15.64
C ASP A 44 28.40 -21.64 -16.36
N GLU A 45 27.34 -21.17 -15.72
CA GLU A 45 25.97 -21.27 -16.25
C GLU A 45 25.62 -20.04 -17.09
N SER A 46 24.78 -20.25 -18.09
CA SER A 46 24.22 -19.16 -18.90
C SER A 46 23.15 -18.44 -18.09
N HIS A 47 23.36 -17.17 -17.83
CA HIS A 47 22.43 -16.29 -17.12
C HIS A 47 22.15 -15.05 -17.95
N ASP A 48 20.99 -14.43 -17.74
CA ASP A 48 20.74 -13.07 -18.20
C ASP A 48 21.62 -12.13 -17.38
N THR A 49 22.65 -11.56 -17.99
CA THR A 49 23.60 -10.68 -17.30
C THR A 49 23.22 -9.23 -17.44
N ILE A 50 23.19 -8.52 -16.30
CA ILE A 50 23.02 -7.07 -16.22
C ILE A 50 24.34 -6.46 -15.74
N GLU A 51 25.04 -5.76 -16.62
CA GLU A 51 26.20 -4.97 -16.25
C GLU A 51 25.71 -3.73 -15.48
N ALA A 52 26.03 -3.67 -14.20
CA ALA A 52 25.50 -2.67 -13.27
C ALA A 52 26.60 -1.77 -12.68
N GLU A 53 27.77 -1.73 -13.31
CA GLU A 53 28.85 -0.81 -12.92
C GLU A 53 28.35 0.64 -12.97
N GLY A 54 28.60 1.37 -11.88
CA GLY A 54 28.11 2.76 -11.73
C GLY A 54 26.62 2.89 -11.37
N LEU A 55 25.85 1.79 -11.36
CA LEU A 55 24.45 1.79 -10.95
C LEU A 55 24.30 1.40 -9.48
N PHE A 56 23.22 1.88 -8.86
CA PHE A 56 22.84 1.51 -7.52
C PHE A 56 21.83 0.36 -7.53
N LEU A 57 22.04 -0.61 -6.65
CA LEU A 57 21.10 -1.67 -6.36
C LEU A 57 20.58 -1.49 -4.94
N ILE A 58 19.31 -1.26 -4.80
CA ILE A 58 18.61 -1.08 -3.53
C ILE A 58 17.50 -2.14 -3.39
N PRO A 59 17.05 -2.44 -2.15
CA PRO A 59 15.83 -3.22 -1.96
C PRO A 59 14.64 -2.59 -2.70
N GLY A 60 13.72 -3.42 -3.18
CA GLY A 60 12.49 -2.92 -3.78
C GLY A 60 11.67 -2.13 -2.78
N LEU A 61 11.10 -1.00 -3.20
CA LEU A 61 10.30 -0.15 -2.35
C LEU A 61 8.99 -0.84 -1.95
N ILE A 62 8.52 -0.53 -0.75
CA ILE A 62 7.20 -0.93 -0.25
C ILE A 62 6.35 0.34 -0.16
N ASP A 63 5.24 0.36 -0.87
CA ASP A 63 4.23 1.41 -0.74
C ASP A 63 3.12 0.91 0.18
N ASP A 64 3.04 1.47 1.37
CA ASP A 64 2.12 1.02 2.42
C ASP A 64 0.72 1.66 2.33
N GLN A 65 0.48 2.51 1.32
CA GLN A 65 -0.81 3.15 1.13
C GLN A 65 -1.11 3.45 -0.33
N VAL A 66 -1.80 2.54 -1.01
CA VAL A 66 -2.26 2.76 -2.39
C VAL A 66 -3.78 2.63 -2.52
N HIS A 67 -4.32 3.23 -3.58
CA HIS A 67 -5.73 3.18 -3.95
C HIS A 67 -5.86 2.71 -5.40
N PHE A 68 -5.75 1.41 -5.64
CA PHE A 68 -5.88 0.80 -6.97
C PHE A 68 -7.33 0.62 -7.45
N ARG A 69 -8.29 0.92 -6.57
CA ARG A 69 -9.71 1.09 -6.89
C ARG A 69 -10.45 -0.15 -7.39
N GLU A 70 -9.84 -1.30 -7.49
CA GLU A 70 -10.45 -2.55 -7.90
C GLU A 70 -10.76 -3.43 -6.68
N PRO A 71 -12.00 -3.96 -6.56
CA PRO A 71 -13.09 -3.96 -7.53
C PRO A 71 -13.93 -2.67 -7.56
N GLY A 72 -14.77 -2.55 -8.60
CA GLY A 72 -15.90 -1.64 -8.70
C GLY A 72 -15.61 -0.21 -9.14
N LEU A 73 -14.36 0.24 -9.11
CA LEU A 73 -13.95 1.59 -9.53
C LEU A 73 -12.87 1.56 -10.62
N THR A 74 -12.88 0.54 -11.45
CA THR A 74 -11.85 0.29 -12.49
C THR A 74 -11.77 1.36 -13.57
N HIS A 75 -12.78 2.23 -13.69
CA HIS A 75 -12.72 3.43 -14.52
C HIS A 75 -11.70 4.46 -14.02
N LYS A 76 -11.25 4.35 -12.77
CA LYS A 76 -10.22 5.21 -12.17
C LYS A 76 -8.84 4.55 -12.24
N ALA A 77 -8.78 3.27 -11.85
CA ALA A 77 -7.55 2.50 -11.81
C ALA A 77 -7.87 1.01 -11.59
N GLU A 78 -6.97 0.11 -11.95
CA GLU A 78 -7.10 -1.33 -11.72
C GLU A 78 -5.78 -1.95 -11.27
N ILE A 79 -5.85 -3.10 -10.60
CA ILE A 79 -4.67 -3.78 -10.03
C ILE A 79 -3.63 -4.10 -11.10
N PHE A 80 -4.05 -4.46 -12.31
CA PHE A 80 -3.13 -4.79 -13.42
C PHE A 80 -2.26 -3.59 -13.80
N THR A 81 -2.87 -2.46 -14.15
CA THR A 81 -2.16 -1.27 -14.62
C THR A 81 -1.35 -0.62 -13.52
N GLU A 82 -1.92 -0.50 -12.32
CA GLU A 82 -1.28 0.17 -11.20
C GLU A 82 -0.10 -0.65 -10.63
N SER A 83 -0.23 -1.97 -10.55
CA SER A 83 0.88 -2.82 -10.12
C SER A 83 2.02 -2.85 -11.15
N MET A 84 1.70 -2.74 -12.43
CA MET A 84 2.71 -2.59 -13.48
C MET A 84 3.44 -1.25 -13.38
N ALA A 85 2.70 -0.15 -13.16
CA ALA A 85 3.29 1.16 -12.92
C ALA A 85 4.15 1.18 -11.64
N ALA A 86 3.69 0.55 -10.56
CA ALA A 86 4.43 0.40 -9.32
C ALA A 86 5.79 -0.28 -9.57
N VAL A 87 5.79 -1.42 -10.26
CA VAL A 87 7.04 -2.16 -10.58
C VAL A 87 7.95 -1.33 -11.48
N ALA A 88 7.40 -0.62 -12.47
CA ALA A 88 8.17 0.28 -13.33
C ALA A 88 8.84 1.42 -12.54
N GLY A 89 8.20 1.89 -11.45
CA GLY A 89 8.76 2.88 -10.52
C GLY A 89 9.66 2.31 -9.42
N GLY A 90 9.87 0.97 -9.38
CA GLY A 90 10.71 0.33 -8.36
C GLY A 90 9.97 -0.09 -7.08
N VAL A 91 8.64 0.09 -7.03
CA VAL A 91 7.81 -0.43 -5.94
C VAL A 91 7.52 -1.90 -6.19
N THR A 92 8.03 -2.77 -5.34
CA THR A 92 7.91 -4.23 -5.48
C THR A 92 6.83 -4.84 -4.59
N THR A 93 6.30 -4.06 -3.66
CA THR A 93 5.24 -4.47 -2.74
C THR A 93 4.32 -3.29 -2.48
N TYR A 94 3.03 -3.52 -2.48
CA TYR A 94 2.05 -2.49 -2.11
C TYR A 94 1.02 -3.00 -1.11
N MET A 95 0.45 -2.05 -0.35
CA MET A 95 -0.63 -2.30 0.60
C MET A 95 -1.84 -1.44 0.22
N GLU A 96 -2.92 -2.07 -0.22
CA GLU A 96 -4.06 -1.38 -0.81
C GLU A 96 -5.20 -1.15 0.18
N MET A 97 -5.76 0.04 0.11
CA MET A 97 -6.83 0.52 0.97
C MET A 97 -8.18 -0.14 0.67
N PRO A 98 -9.10 -0.21 1.67
CA PRO A 98 -10.36 -0.95 1.56
C PRO A 98 -11.48 -0.21 0.80
N ASN A 99 -11.29 1.05 0.40
CA ASN A 99 -12.33 1.89 -0.19
C ASN A 99 -12.56 1.60 -1.69
N THR A 100 -13.03 0.41 -1.96
CA THR A 100 -13.45 -0.14 -3.25
C THR A 100 -15.00 -0.25 -3.31
N ILE A 101 -15.56 -0.81 -4.36
CA ILE A 101 -16.99 -1.11 -4.46
C ILE A 101 -17.17 -2.60 -4.80
N PRO A 102 -17.67 -3.41 -3.86
CA PRO A 102 -17.99 -3.06 -2.47
C PRO A 102 -16.74 -2.72 -1.63
N ASN A 103 -16.94 -2.00 -0.52
CA ASN A 103 -15.86 -1.73 0.43
C ASN A 103 -15.38 -3.04 1.07
N ALA A 104 -14.07 -3.22 1.23
CA ALA A 104 -13.49 -4.40 1.87
C ALA A 104 -13.60 -4.32 3.41
N THR A 105 -14.82 -4.42 3.92
CA THR A 105 -15.16 -4.38 5.36
C THR A 105 -15.56 -5.73 5.93
N THR A 106 -15.53 -6.78 5.10
CA THR A 106 -15.75 -8.17 5.48
C THR A 106 -14.60 -9.05 4.99
N ILE A 107 -14.39 -10.19 5.64
CA ILE A 107 -13.38 -11.18 5.20
C ILE A 107 -13.68 -11.63 3.77
N HIS A 108 -14.93 -11.82 3.41
CA HIS A 108 -15.34 -12.22 2.07
C HIS A 108 -14.91 -11.21 0.99
N GLU A 109 -15.12 -9.92 1.20
CA GLU A 109 -14.70 -8.89 0.25
C GLU A 109 -13.16 -8.74 0.20
N LEU A 110 -12.50 -8.95 1.32
CA LEU A 110 -11.04 -9.00 1.39
C LEU A 110 -10.49 -10.16 0.54
N GLU A 111 -11.04 -11.37 0.68
CA GLU A 111 -10.65 -12.56 -0.09
C GLU A 111 -10.85 -12.36 -1.60
N LYS A 112 -11.94 -11.72 -2.03
CA LYS A 112 -12.15 -11.35 -3.43
C LYS A 112 -11.03 -10.47 -3.98
N LYS A 113 -10.55 -9.50 -3.19
CA LYS A 113 -9.41 -8.65 -3.60
C LYS A 113 -8.14 -9.47 -3.76
N TYR A 114 -7.86 -10.41 -2.86
CA TYR A 114 -6.75 -11.35 -2.99
C TYR A 114 -6.86 -12.20 -4.26
N ASP A 115 -8.04 -12.68 -4.59
CA ASP A 115 -8.28 -13.46 -5.81
C ASP A 115 -8.08 -12.65 -7.09
N ILE A 116 -8.44 -11.37 -7.09
CA ILE A 116 -8.17 -10.47 -8.21
C ILE A 116 -6.66 -10.24 -8.34
N ALA A 117 -5.99 -9.87 -7.26
CA ALA A 117 -4.57 -9.58 -7.27
C ALA A 117 -3.72 -10.80 -7.65
N LYS A 118 -4.12 -12.00 -7.23
CA LYS A 118 -3.46 -13.26 -7.61
C LYS A 118 -3.36 -13.44 -9.14
N ARG A 119 -4.36 -12.96 -9.87
CA ARG A 119 -4.41 -13.07 -11.34
C ARG A 119 -3.79 -11.88 -12.06
N LYS A 120 -3.81 -10.69 -11.45
CA LYS A 120 -3.52 -9.42 -12.14
C LYS A 120 -2.23 -8.75 -11.68
N SER A 121 -1.80 -8.92 -10.43
CA SER A 121 -0.71 -8.14 -9.87
C SER A 121 0.67 -8.57 -10.36
N PHE A 122 1.50 -7.61 -10.73
CA PHE A 122 2.92 -7.79 -11.03
C PHE A 122 3.81 -7.65 -9.79
N ALA A 123 3.34 -6.92 -8.75
CA ALA A 123 4.05 -6.74 -7.50
C ALA A 123 3.52 -7.67 -6.40
N ASN A 124 4.25 -7.80 -5.31
CA ASN A 124 3.71 -8.38 -4.08
C ASN A 124 2.61 -7.46 -3.53
N TYR A 125 1.66 -8.03 -2.80
CA TYR A 125 0.51 -7.26 -2.33
C TYR A 125 0.01 -7.73 -0.98
N SER A 126 -0.57 -6.79 -0.26
CA SER A 126 -1.44 -7.03 0.88
C SER A 126 -2.57 -6.01 0.89
N PHE A 127 -3.59 -6.27 1.67
CA PHE A 127 -4.80 -5.44 1.73
C PHE A 127 -5.12 -5.10 3.17
N TYR A 128 -5.64 -3.88 3.38
CA TYR A 128 -6.24 -3.48 4.63
C TYR A 128 -7.70 -3.94 4.69
N LEU A 129 -8.13 -4.41 5.84
CA LEU A 129 -9.55 -4.55 6.13
C LEU A 129 -10.06 -3.20 6.66
N GLY A 130 -11.18 -2.72 6.12
CA GLY A 130 -11.84 -1.51 6.58
C GLY A 130 -12.62 -1.77 7.86
N ALA A 131 -12.41 -0.94 8.87
CA ALA A 131 -13.26 -0.92 10.05
C ALA A 131 -14.53 -0.10 9.80
N THR A 132 -15.60 -0.46 10.49
CA THR A 132 -16.86 0.29 10.52
C THR A 132 -17.36 0.33 11.96
N ASN A 133 -18.40 1.13 12.24
CA ASN A 133 -19.04 1.15 13.56
C ASN A 133 -19.60 -0.22 14.00
N ASN A 134 -19.77 -1.19 13.08
CA ASN A 134 -20.55 -2.39 13.33
C ASN A 134 -19.88 -3.72 12.92
N ASN A 135 -18.62 -3.72 12.46
CA ASN A 135 -17.98 -4.93 11.92
C ASN A 135 -16.94 -5.59 12.84
N MET A 136 -16.99 -5.34 14.16
CA MET A 136 -16.10 -5.99 15.12
C MET A 136 -16.09 -7.52 15.03
N HIS A 137 -17.23 -8.12 14.66
CA HIS A 137 -17.33 -9.56 14.48
C HIS A 137 -16.49 -10.10 13.31
N GLU A 138 -16.23 -9.30 12.29
CA GLU A 138 -15.30 -9.62 11.20
C GLU A 138 -13.85 -9.47 11.68
N LEU A 139 -13.55 -8.37 12.40
CA LEU A 139 -12.21 -8.10 12.91
C LEU A 139 -11.73 -9.22 13.86
N ASN A 140 -12.62 -9.75 14.71
CA ASN A 140 -12.32 -10.82 15.65
C ASN A 140 -12.04 -12.20 15.00
N LYS A 141 -12.48 -12.39 13.75
CA LYS A 141 -12.26 -13.63 12.98
C LYS A 141 -11.06 -13.57 12.05
N LEU A 142 -10.42 -12.43 11.98
CA LEU A 142 -9.39 -12.14 11.00
C LEU A 142 -8.11 -12.94 11.25
N ASP A 143 -7.59 -13.59 10.22
CA ASP A 143 -6.24 -14.14 10.26
C ASP A 143 -5.21 -13.02 10.07
N LYS A 144 -4.55 -12.65 11.15
CA LYS A 144 -3.55 -11.57 11.20
C LYS A 144 -2.39 -11.73 10.20
N LYS A 145 -2.11 -12.95 9.78
CA LYS A 145 -1.05 -13.25 8.80
C LYS A 145 -1.45 -12.96 7.37
N LYS A 146 -2.73 -12.70 7.14
CA LYS A 146 -3.29 -12.49 5.80
C LYS A 146 -3.61 -11.05 5.48
N ILE A 147 -3.30 -10.09 6.36
CA ILE A 147 -3.53 -8.66 6.12
C ILE A 147 -2.34 -7.83 6.56
N CYS A 148 -2.22 -6.66 5.95
CA CYS A 148 -1.21 -5.68 6.40
C CYS A 148 -1.69 -4.84 7.59
N GLY A 149 -3.00 -4.70 7.80
CA GLY A 149 -3.54 -3.95 8.93
C GLY A 149 -5.03 -3.63 8.79
N LEU A 150 -5.55 -2.85 9.72
CA LEU A 150 -6.89 -2.29 9.68
C LEU A 150 -6.81 -0.85 9.18
N LYS A 151 -7.79 -0.44 8.38
CA LYS A 151 -8.00 0.97 8.01
C LYS A 151 -9.23 1.53 8.70
N ILE A 152 -9.04 2.66 9.38
CA ILE A 152 -10.12 3.43 9.99
C ILE A 152 -10.21 4.80 9.31
N PHE A 153 -11.40 5.18 8.91
CA PHE A 153 -11.71 6.54 8.48
C PHE A 153 -12.47 7.24 9.60
N MET A 154 -11.81 8.17 10.29
CA MET A 154 -12.40 8.97 11.38
C MET A 154 -12.96 10.31 10.87
N GLY A 155 -12.75 10.61 9.60
CA GLY A 155 -13.28 11.76 8.87
C GLY A 155 -13.24 11.45 7.37
N SER A 156 -13.91 12.26 6.56
CA SER A 156 -13.89 12.21 5.07
C SER A 156 -13.86 10.79 4.49
N SER A 157 -14.94 10.04 4.65
CA SER A 157 -15.03 8.66 4.15
C SER A 157 -16.00 8.53 2.99
N THR A 158 -15.82 7.46 2.20
CA THR A 158 -16.77 7.05 1.16
C THR A 158 -17.56 5.82 1.61
N GLY A 159 -18.87 5.84 1.34
CA GLY A 159 -19.77 4.74 1.73
C GLY A 159 -19.99 4.70 3.25
N ASN A 160 -20.00 3.48 3.82
CA ASN A 160 -20.30 3.24 5.24
C ASN A 160 -19.05 3.01 6.11
N MET A 161 -17.90 3.49 5.67
CA MET A 161 -16.63 3.27 6.38
C MET A 161 -16.26 4.37 7.37
N LEU A 162 -17.10 5.38 7.57
CA LEU A 162 -16.88 6.35 8.63
C LEU A 162 -17.04 5.66 10.00
N VAL A 163 -16.02 5.78 10.84
CA VAL A 163 -16.06 5.32 12.23
C VAL A 163 -16.03 6.54 13.12
N ASP A 164 -17.20 7.00 13.50
CA ASP A 164 -17.45 8.19 14.33
C ASP A 164 -17.99 7.84 15.73
N ASN A 165 -18.29 6.57 15.97
CA ASN A 165 -18.76 6.09 17.25
C ASN A 165 -17.58 5.85 18.20
N GLU A 166 -17.52 6.61 19.30
CA GLU A 166 -16.45 6.52 20.29
C GLU A 166 -16.28 5.14 20.91
N LYS A 167 -17.39 4.40 21.14
CA LYS A 167 -17.33 3.03 21.67
C LYS A 167 -16.70 2.09 20.67
N ALA A 168 -17.09 2.18 19.39
CA ALA A 168 -16.52 1.37 18.34
C ALA A 168 -15.01 1.67 18.17
N LEU A 169 -14.62 2.93 18.18
CA LEU A 169 -13.19 3.32 18.14
C LEU A 169 -12.42 2.72 19.32
N ASN A 170 -12.93 2.89 20.56
CA ASN A 170 -12.29 2.33 21.75
C ASN A 170 -12.16 0.81 21.67
N GLU A 171 -13.18 0.10 21.19
CA GLU A 171 -13.13 -1.35 21.02
C GLU A 171 -12.10 -1.76 19.97
N ILE A 172 -12.05 -1.09 18.82
CA ILE A 172 -11.11 -1.38 17.76
C ILE A 172 -9.68 -1.17 18.25
N PHE A 173 -9.36 0.00 18.82
CA PHE A 173 -8.02 0.29 19.30
C PHE A 173 -7.58 -0.60 20.45
N LYS A 174 -8.49 -0.97 21.36
CA LYS A 174 -8.19 -1.86 22.50
C LYS A 174 -7.91 -3.29 22.07
N ASN A 175 -8.64 -3.81 21.07
CA ASN A 175 -8.64 -5.22 20.72
C ASN A 175 -7.86 -5.55 19.45
N SER A 176 -7.39 -4.53 18.70
CA SER A 176 -6.62 -4.80 17.50
C SER A 176 -5.26 -5.41 17.83
N GLU A 177 -4.96 -6.52 17.19
CA GLU A 177 -3.66 -7.17 17.25
C GLU A 177 -2.82 -6.96 15.97
N VAL A 178 -3.29 -6.08 15.08
CA VAL A 178 -2.60 -5.68 13.85
C VAL A 178 -2.45 -4.17 13.82
N ILE A 179 -1.60 -3.67 12.93
CA ILE A 179 -1.39 -2.24 12.73
C ILE A 179 -2.73 -1.57 12.36
N ILE A 180 -3.01 -0.44 12.97
CA ILE A 180 -4.14 0.42 12.62
C ILE A 180 -3.61 1.62 11.85
N THR A 181 -4.15 1.82 10.65
CA THR A 181 -3.89 2.99 9.82
C THR A 181 -5.12 3.88 9.82
N THR A 182 -4.96 5.15 10.14
CA THR A 182 -6.09 6.07 10.28
C THR A 182 -6.06 7.19 9.23
N HIS A 183 -7.26 7.64 8.85
CA HIS A 183 -7.50 8.96 8.32
C HIS A 183 -8.23 9.70 9.46
N CYS A 184 -7.53 10.59 10.16
CA CYS A 184 -8.02 11.14 11.42
C CYS A 184 -8.12 12.67 11.36
N GLU A 185 -9.12 13.15 10.63
CA GLU A 185 -9.58 14.53 10.72
C GLU A 185 -10.70 14.63 11.75
N ASP A 186 -10.76 15.75 12.44
CA ASP A 186 -11.89 16.11 13.29
C ASP A 186 -13.00 16.71 12.42
N GLU A 187 -13.92 15.87 11.97
CA GLU A 187 -14.99 16.26 11.05
C GLU A 187 -15.83 17.43 11.57
N ILE A 188 -16.07 17.49 12.88
CA ILE A 188 -16.84 18.60 13.50
C ILE A 188 -16.11 19.91 13.30
N THR A 189 -14.82 19.95 13.60
CA THR A 189 -13.97 21.15 13.42
C THR A 189 -13.87 21.53 11.95
N VAL A 190 -13.68 20.55 11.05
CA VAL A 190 -13.59 20.79 9.60
C VAL A 190 -14.89 21.42 9.09
N GLN A 191 -16.05 20.88 9.45
CA GLN A 191 -17.34 21.39 9.01
C GLN A 191 -17.62 22.81 9.56
N GLU A 192 -17.27 23.08 10.83
CA GLU A 192 -17.40 24.41 11.41
C GLU A 192 -16.50 25.43 10.71
N ASN A 193 -15.25 25.09 10.46
CA ASN A 193 -14.32 25.96 9.74
C ASN A 193 -14.76 26.19 8.29
N LEU A 194 -15.25 25.15 7.61
CA LEU A 194 -15.80 25.29 6.26
C LEU A 194 -17.02 26.23 6.24
N ARG A 195 -17.93 26.09 7.20
CA ARG A 195 -19.08 27.00 7.33
C ARG A 195 -18.64 28.46 7.46
N LYS A 196 -17.65 28.73 8.34
CA LYS A 196 -17.08 30.07 8.51
C LYS A 196 -16.43 30.59 7.22
N ALA A 197 -15.75 29.72 6.48
CA ALA A 197 -15.14 30.08 5.21
C ALA A 197 -16.19 30.41 4.14
N VAL A 198 -17.27 29.62 4.05
CA VAL A 198 -18.40 29.88 3.15
C VAL A 198 -19.10 31.19 3.50
N GLU A 199 -19.32 31.48 4.78
CA GLU A 199 -19.90 32.76 5.22
C GLU A 199 -19.04 33.95 4.80
N ARG A 200 -17.72 33.82 4.82
CA ARG A 200 -16.78 34.89 4.49
C ARG A 200 -16.55 35.08 3.00
N TYR A 201 -16.48 33.98 2.22
CA TYR A 201 -16.02 33.99 0.84
C TYR A 201 -17.09 33.53 -0.18
N GLY A 202 -18.25 33.03 0.29
CA GLY A 202 -19.22 32.38 -0.56
C GLY A 202 -18.70 31.07 -1.14
N GLU A 203 -19.06 30.77 -2.39
CA GLU A 203 -18.61 29.57 -3.09
C GLU A 203 -17.15 29.64 -3.60
N ASN A 204 -16.58 30.85 -3.64
CA ASN A 204 -15.23 31.09 -4.15
C ASN A 204 -14.20 31.17 -3.01
N ILE A 205 -14.10 30.13 -2.22
CA ILE A 205 -13.11 30.06 -1.12
C ILE A 205 -11.70 30.01 -1.70
N PRO A 206 -10.79 30.95 -1.30
CA PRO A 206 -9.39 30.90 -1.74
C PRO A 206 -8.70 29.61 -1.31
N ILE A 207 -7.78 29.09 -2.16
CA ILE A 207 -7.07 27.83 -1.88
C ILE A 207 -6.24 27.90 -0.58
N GLU A 208 -5.79 29.08 -0.20
CA GLU A 208 -5.03 29.36 1.02
C GLU A 208 -5.85 29.11 2.30
N GLU A 209 -7.18 29.06 2.19
CA GLU A 209 -8.05 28.71 3.32
C GLU A 209 -8.15 27.20 3.55
N HIS A 210 -7.80 26.37 2.54
CA HIS A 210 -7.92 24.91 2.66
C HIS A 210 -7.16 24.33 3.87
N PRO A 211 -5.87 24.69 4.14
CA PRO A 211 -5.19 24.21 5.34
C PRO A 211 -5.85 24.67 6.64
N LYS A 212 -6.42 25.89 6.66
CA LYS A 212 -7.08 26.43 7.85
C LYS A 212 -8.43 25.75 8.13
N ILE A 213 -9.17 25.40 7.07
CA ILE A 213 -10.42 24.65 7.19
C ILE A 213 -10.15 23.28 7.77
N ARG A 214 -9.06 22.62 7.36
CA ARG A 214 -8.70 21.27 7.81
C ARG A 214 -7.78 21.21 9.02
N SER A 215 -7.39 22.34 9.57
CA SER A 215 -6.60 22.39 10.80
C SER A 215 -7.48 22.43 12.04
N ARG A 216 -6.95 21.92 13.13
CA ARG A 216 -7.53 22.00 14.46
C ARG A 216 -7.13 23.29 15.17
#